data_a262e87167482f436ec08e49d6b33428
#
_entry.id   a262e87167482f436ec08e49d6b33428
#
_cell.length_a   1.000
_cell.length_b   1.000
_cell.length_c   1.000
_cell.angle_alpha   90.00
_cell.angle_beta   90.00
_cell.angle_gamma   90.00
#
_symmetry.space_group_name_H-M   'P 1'
#
loop_
_entity.id
_entity.type
_entity.pdbx_description
1 polymer ?
#
loop_
_entity_poly.entity_id
_entity_poly.type
_entity_poly.pdbx_seq_one_letter_code
_entity_poly.pdbx_strand_id
1 'polypeptide(L)'
;GAFCRHTHVELQGAPTGPLAGLTFGLKDIFDVAGHKTGFGCPDWLATHDAARVHAPVTKVLLDAAACLAGKTHTEEMAFSLTGENAHYGTPQNVAAPGRVPGGSSSGSAAAVAGGLVDFAIGSDTGGSVRGPASFCGIYGIRPTHGRISLENVCPLAPGFDTCGWFARDAALLARVGQVLLGGKPGILGRVLLAQDAWAQATPEAQQVLQPALERVSRVLGKAQAITVSDEGLSEWFEVFRVLQFAEIWETHREWVARVKPKFGIAIGKRFEAVAQVTPAEVAQMKPRREAIAAHLDKMLAGNAVMILPTVPDIAPLLNCPHDQT
;
A
#
# COMPACT_ATOMS: atom_id res chain seq x y z
N GLY A 1 16.19 -10.09 -2.07
CA GLY A 1 15.74 -9.59 -3.28
C GLY A 1 14.66 -8.53 -3.27
N ALA A 2 15.01 -7.25 -3.01
CA ALA A 2 14.01 -6.16 -3.08
C ALA A 2 13.64 -5.78 -4.52
N PHE A 3 14.57 -5.94 -5.48
CA PHE A 3 14.36 -5.59 -6.89
C PHE A 3 13.94 -6.79 -7.72
N CYS A 4 13.16 -6.53 -8.77
CA CYS A 4 12.76 -7.52 -9.76
C CYS A 4 13.96 -8.04 -10.56
N ARG A 5 13.99 -9.35 -10.81
CA ARG A 5 15.05 -9.98 -11.61
C ARG A 5 14.71 -10.07 -13.09
N HIS A 6 13.43 -9.99 -13.44
CA HIS A 6 12.94 -10.11 -14.81
C HIS A 6 13.01 -8.81 -15.62
N THR A 7 13.28 -7.70 -14.94
CA THR A 7 13.48 -6.40 -15.61
C THR A 7 14.59 -5.63 -14.90
N HIS A 8 15.51 -5.10 -15.66
CA HIS A 8 16.56 -4.18 -15.17
C HIS A 8 16.30 -2.82 -15.78
N VAL A 9 16.07 -1.82 -14.95
CA VAL A 9 15.82 -0.45 -15.38
C VAL A 9 16.39 0.53 -14.39
N GLU A 10 17.22 1.44 -14.90
CA GLU A 10 17.76 2.58 -14.18
C GLU A 10 17.58 3.82 -15.06
N LEU A 11 17.03 4.89 -14.50
CA LEU A 11 16.79 6.13 -15.20
C LEU A 11 17.35 7.30 -14.40
N GLN A 12 18.09 8.16 -15.08
CA GLN A 12 18.54 9.42 -14.50
C GLN A 12 17.38 10.42 -14.48
N GLY A 13 17.23 11.15 -13.38
CA GLY A 13 16.32 12.28 -13.29
C GLY A 13 16.86 13.53 -14.01
N ALA A 14 16.07 14.59 -13.99
CA ALA A 14 16.49 15.90 -14.46
C ALA A 14 17.78 16.35 -13.75
N PRO A 15 18.62 17.21 -14.36
CA PRO A 15 19.89 17.61 -13.76
C PRO A 15 19.72 18.41 -12.46
N THR A 16 18.59 19.05 -12.26
CA THR A 16 18.29 19.84 -11.06
C THR A 16 16.82 19.66 -10.66
N GLY A 17 16.54 19.72 -9.36
CA GLY A 17 15.18 19.63 -8.86
C GLY A 17 15.12 19.39 -7.35
N PRO A 18 13.93 19.40 -6.77
CA PRO A 18 13.72 19.26 -5.33
C PRO A 18 14.16 17.89 -4.77
N LEU A 19 14.32 16.87 -5.60
CA LEU A 19 14.76 15.52 -5.21
C LEU A 19 16.15 15.17 -5.79
N ALA A 20 16.93 16.16 -6.24
CA ALA A 20 18.27 15.93 -6.78
C ALA A 20 19.16 15.17 -5.77
N GLY A 21 19.92 14.19 -6.30
CA GLY A 21 20.80 13.33 -5.51
C GLY A 21 20.10 12.18 -4.78
N LEU A 22 18.77 12.05 -4.91
CA LEU A 22 18.01 10.94 -4.32
C LEU A 22 17.71 9.85 -5.34
N THR A 23 17.70 8.61 -4.85
CA THR A 23 17.34 7.42 -5.61
C THR A 23 15.97 6.89 -5.15
N PHE A 24 15.22 6.32 -6.09
CA PHE A 24 13.94 5.67 -5.73
C PHE A 24 13.76 4.30 -6.35
N GLY A 25 13.05 3.44 -5.61
CA GLY A 25 12.49 2.18 -6.11
C GLY A 25 11.05 2.38 -6.59
N LEU A 26 10.65 1.65 -7.63
CA LEU A 26 9.32 1.74 -8.20
C LEU A 26 8.66 0.37 -8.21
N LYS A 27 7.56 0.20 -7.48
CA LYS A 27 6.81 -1.07 -7.45
C LYS A 27 6.48 -1.57 -8.85
N ASP A 28 6.66 -2.87 -9.11
CA ASP A 28 6.48 -3.48 -10.44
C ASP A 28 5.01 -3.63 -10.85
N ILE A 29 4.26 -2.58 -10.65
CA ILE A 29 2.92 -2.35 -11.20
C ILE A 29 2.85 -1.02 -11.95
N PHE A 30 3.84 -0.14 -11.78
CA PHE A 30 3.91 1.15 -12.44
C PHE A 30 4.70 1.02 -13.74
N ASP A 31 4.16 1.52 -14.82
CA ASP A 31 4.80 1.45 -16.13
C ASP A 31 6.03 2.35 -16.23
N VAL A 32 7.05 1.81 -16.88
CA VAL A 32 8.24 2.54 -17.33
C VAL A 32 8.38 2.32 -18.82
N ALA A 33 8.41 3.39 -19.62
CA ALA A 33 8.49 3.32 -21.07
C ALA A 33 9.67 2.43 -21.53
N GLY A 34 9.40 1.54 -22.48
CA GLY A 34 10.36 0.56 -23.01
C GLY A 34 10.54 -0.70 -22.17
N HIS A 35 9.90 -0.79 -20.99
CA HIS A 35 10.01 -1.95 -20.09
C HIS A 35 8.67 -2.62 -19.84
N LYS A 36 8.70 -3.94 -19.61
CA LYS A 36 7.51 -4.70 -19.20
C LYS A 36 7.24 -4.48 -17.73
N THR A 37 5.96 -4.52 -17.37
CA THR A 37 5.48 -4.51 -15.98
C THR A 37 4.99 -5.90 -15.63
N GLY A 38 5.60 -6.52 -14.60
CA GLY A 38 5.39 -7.93 -14.28
C GLY A 38 4.22 -8.22 -13.34
N PHE A 39 3.76 -7.23 -12.57
CA PHE A 39 2.65 -7.37 -11.63
C PHE A 39 2.81 -8.56 -10.65
N GLY A 40 4.05 -8.96 -10.37
CA GLY A 40 4.36 -10.11 -9.52
C GLY A 40 3.92 -11.47 -10.08
N CYS A 41 3.48 -11.56 -11.34
CA CYS A 41 2.91 -12.74 -11.96
C CYS A 41 3.61 -13.06 -13.31
N PRO A 42 4.24 -14.25 -13.47
CA PRO A 42 4.91 -14.62 -14.70
C PRO A 42 4.00 -14.63 -15.94
N ASP A 43 2.75 -15.08 -15.78
CA ASP A 43 1.80 -15.13 -16.88
C ASP A 43 1.33 -13.74 -17.31
N TRP A 44 1.25 -12.78 -16.36
CA TRP A 44 1.02 -11.37 -16.69
C TRP A 44 2.18 -10.82 -17.51
N LEU A 45 3.41 -11.00 -17.03
CA LEU A 45 4.63 -10.57 -17.73
C LEU A 45 4.74 -11.14 -19.15
N ALA A 46 4.35 -12.41 -19.34
CA ALA A 46 4.42 -13.08 -20.62
C ALA A 46 3.37 -12.57 -21.64
N THR A 47 2.21 -12.10 -21.14
CA THR A 47 1.05 -11.76 -21.99
C THR A 47 0.86 -10.26 -22.22
N HIS A 48 1.73 -9.41 -21.63
CA HIS A 48 1.68 -7.96 -21.81
C HIS A 48 2.95 -7.45 -22.50
N ASP A 49 2.79 -6.43 -23.30
CA ASP A 49 3.90 -5.79 -24.02
C ASP A 49 4.66 -4.80 -23.10
N ALA A 50 5.81 -4.33 -23.58
CA ALA A 50 6.52 -3.24 -22.93
C ALA A 50 5.68 -1.94 -22.97
N ALA A 51 5.68 -1.21 -21.88
CA ALA A 51 4.96 0.05 -21.75
C ALA A 51 5.47 1.08 -22.78
N ARG A 52 4.57 1.85 -23.37
CA ARG A 52 4.90 2.90 -24.34
C ARG A 52 5.25 4.23 -23.66
N VAL A 53 4.73 4.46 -22.48
CA VAL A 53 4.88 5.70 -21.70
C VAL A 53 5.14 5.36 -20.23
N HIS A 54 5.69 6.30 -19.51
CA HIS A 54 5.82 6.18 -18.04
C HIS A 54 4.47 6.38 -17.34
N ALA A 55 4.26 5.70 -16.23
CA ALA A 55 3.22 6.12 -15.28
C ALA A 55 3.50 7.58 -14.84
N PRO A 56 2.47 8.42 -14.65
CA PRO A 56 2.64 9.84 -14.32
C PRO A 56 3.53 10.08 -13.09
N VAL A 57 3.42 9.25 -12.05
CA VAL A 57 4.25 9.36 -10.84
C VAL A 57 5.73 9.18 -11.15
N THR A 58 6.07 8.25 -12.05
CA THR A 58 7.46 8.02 -12.50
C THR A 58 8.03 9.27 -13.17
N LYS A 59 7.24 9.85 -14.09
CA LYS A 59 7.64 11.08 -14.79
C LYS A 59 7.83 12.25 -13.82
N VAL A 60 6.90 12.47 -12.90
CA VAL A 60 6.96 13.56 -11.91
C VAL A 60 8.22 13.45 -11.05
N LEU A 61 8.62 12.24 -10.63
CA LEU A 61 9.80 12.03 -9.82
C LEU A 61 11.11 12.24 -10.62
N LEU A 62 11.17 11.79 -11.86
CA LEU A 62 12.31 12.03 -12.75
C LEU A 62 12.45 13.53 -13.07
N ASP A 63 11.34 14.22 -13.35
CA ASP A 63 11.33 15.68 -13.57
C ASP A 63 11.75 16.46 -12.30
N ALA A 64 11.52 15.89 -11.10
CA ALA A 64 11.96 16.43 -9.82
C ALA A 64 13.45 16.10 -9.49
N ALA A 65 14.17 15.50 -10.44
CA ALA A 65 15.58 15.10 -10.37
C ALA A 65 15.88 13.87 -9.47
N ALA A 66 14.90 13.06 -9.11
CA ALA A 66 15.18 11.77 -8.50
C ALA A 66 15.58 10.73 -9.55
N CYS A 67 16.50 9.81 -9.21
CA CYS A 67 16.96 8.75 -10.10
C CYS A 67 16.21 7.44 -9.78
N LEU A 68 15.63 6.78 -10.80
CA LEU A 68 15.06 5.45 -10.64
C LEU A 68 16.19 4.42 -10.57
N ALA A 69 16.27 3.70 -9.45
CA ALA A 69 17.28 2.64 -9.24
C ALA A 69 16.79 1.25 -9.67
N GLY A 70 15.49 1.09 -9.90
CA GLY A 70 14.92 -0.19 -10.37
C GLY A 70 13.47 -0.41 -10.02
N LYS A 71 12.88 -1.40 -10.67
CA LYS A 71 11.54 -1.88 -10.31
C LYS A 71 11.62 -2.81 -9.11
N THR A 72 10.77 -2.57 -8.12
CA THR A 72 10.77 -3.33 -6.88
C THR A 72 9.71 -4.43 -6.89
N HIS A 73 10.04 -5.50 -6.19
CA HIS A 73 9.21 -6.68 -6.05
C HIS A 73 7.80 -6.36 -5.53
N THR A 74 6.81 -7.05 -6.02
CA THR A 74 5.43 -7.00 -5.54
C THR A 74 4.88 -8.40 -5.34
N GLU A 75 3.91 -8.55 -4.48
CA GLU A 75 3.13 -9.77 -4.44
C GLU A 75 2.39 -10.02 -5.75
N GLU A 76 2.05 -11.29 -6.00
CA GLU A 76 1.33 -11.71 -7.19
C GLU A 76 0.01 -10.96 -7.31
N MET A 77 -0.19 -10.30 -8.47
CA MET A 77 -1.34 -9.44 -8.76
C MET A 77 -1.59 -8.34 -7.71
N ALA A 78 -0.58 -7.98 -6.90
CA ALA A 78 -0.69 -7.07 -5.76
C ALA A 78 -1.79 -7.46 -4.74
N PHE A 79 -2.18 -8.73 -4.66
CA PHE A 79 -3.36 -9.21 -3.96
C PHE A 79 -3.06 -10.00 -2.68
N SER A 80 -2.14 -9.51 -1.85
CA SER A 80 -1.87 -10.01 -0.50
C SER A 80 -1.18 -8.94 0.36
N LEU A 81 -1.05 -9.18 1.66
CA LEU A 81 -0.42 -8.27 2.62
C LEU A 81 0.83 -8.86 3.31
N THR A 82 1.23 -10.10 2.99
CA THR A 82 2.38 -10.76 3.62
C THR A 82 3.71 -10.39 2.99
N GLY A 83 3.75 -10.20 1.68
CA GLY A 83 4.97 -9.97 0.91
C GLY A 83 5.60 -11.25 0.36
N GLU A 84 4.92 -12.40 0.48
CA GLU A 84 5.38 -13.72 0.04
C GLU A 84 4.85 -14.02 -1.37
N ASN A 85 5.70 -13.91 -2.37
CA ASN A 85 5.34 -14.23 -3.76
C ASN A 85 5.76 -15.66 -4.12
N ALA A 86 4.82 -16.48 -4.56
CA ALA A 86 5.04 -17.89 -4.88
C ALA A 86 6.02 -18.11 -6.04
N HIS A 87 6.17 -17.15 -6.96
CA HIS A 87 6.99 -17.25 -8.16
C HIS A 87 8.38 -16.65 -7.99
N TYR A 88 8.48 -15.54 -7.25
CA TYR A 88 9.69 -14.73 -7.17
C TYR A 88 10.31 -14.69 -5.78
N GLY A 89 9.67 -15.34 -4.79
CA GLY A 89 10.13 -15.40 -3.41
C GLY A 89 9.77 -14.15 -2.59
N THR A 90 10.39 -14.03 -1.43
CA THR A 90 10.07 -13.00 -0.44
C THR A 90 11.26 -12.06 -0.22
N PRO A 91 11.09 -10.74 -0.35
CA PRO A 91 12.12 -9.79 0.05
C PRO A 91 12.42 -9.89 1.56
N GLN A 92 13.68 -9.73 1.92
CA GLN A 92 14.10 -9.81 3.31
C GLN A 92 13.61 -8.58 4.11
N ASN A 93 12.95 -8.83 5.24
CA ASN A 93 12.70 -7.81 6.24
C ASN A 93 13.94 -7.64 7.13
N VAL A 94 14.72 -6.60 6.89
CA VAL A 94 15.97 -6.36 7.64
C VAL A 94 15.71 -5.83 9.06
N ALA A 95 14.55 -5.22 9.31
CA ALA A 95 14.15 -4.76 10.63
C ALA A 95 13.68 -5.90 11.54
N ALA A 96 13.18 -7.00 10.95
CA ALA A 96 12.71 -8.18 11.66
C ALA A 96 13.09 -9.46 10.88
N PRO A 97 14.35 -9.92 10.94
CA PRO A 97 14.80 -11.11 10.23
C PRO A 97 13.96 -12.36 10.59
N GLY A 98 13.63 -13.16 9.57
CA GLY A 98 12.75 -14.32 9.71
C GLY A 98 11.25 -14.02 9.71
N ARG A 99 10.87 -12.76 9.55
CA ARG A 99 9.48 -12.30 9.44
C ARG A 99 9.19 -11.73 8.07
N VAL A 100 7.91 -11.69 7.70
CA VAL A 100 7.47 -11.14 6.43
C VAL A 100 7.75 -9.62 6.33
N PRO A 101 8.06 -9.09 5.14
CA PRO A 101 8.24 -7.65 4.94
C PRO A 101 6.92 -6.89 4.86
N GLY A 102 5.81 -7.62 4.77
CA GLY A 102 4.52 -7.06 4.40
C GLY A 102 4.39 -6.86 2.89
N GLY A 103 3.14 -6.78 2.43
CA GLY A 103 2.76 -6.68 1.02
C GLY A 103 1.57 -5.75 0.79
N SER A 104 1.26 -5.52 -0.45
CA SER A 104 1.85 -6.08 -1.66
C SER A 104 3.12 -5.34 -2.12
N SER A 105 3.46 -4.16 -1.57
CA SER A 105 4.66 -3.38 -1.94
C SER A 105 5.91 -3.86 -1.18
N SER A 106 6.12 -5.19 -1.13
CA SER A 106 7.15 -5.86 -0.33
C SER A 106 8.57 -5.41 -0.69
N GLY A 107 8.89 -5.37 -1.97
CA GLY A 107 10.21 -4.95 -2.45
C GLY A 107 10.48 -3.46 -2.20
N SER A 108 9.47 -2.61 -2.32
CA SER A 108 9.59 -1.17 -2.04
C SER A 108 9.94 -0.91 -0.57
N ALA A 109 9.22 -1.55 0.36
CA ALA A 109 9.49 -1.44 1.78
C ALA A 109 10.87 -2.02 2.14
N ALA A 110 11.20 -3.21 1.64
CA ALA A 110 12.49 -3.85 1.89
C ALA A 110 13.68 -3.05 1.32
N ALA A 111 13.52 -2.41 0.15
CA ALA A 111 14.56 -1.58 -0.44
C ALA A 111 14.87 -0.33 0.42
N VAL A 112 13.84 0.33 0.91
CA VAL A 112 13.97 1.50 1.78
C VAL A 112 14.54 1.10 3.15
N ALA A 113 14.00 0.06 3.78
CA ALA A 113 14.48 -0.42 5.08
C ALA A 113 15.93 -0.88 5.02
N GLY A 114 16.33 -1.54 3.92
CA GLY A 114 17.70 -2.00 3.67
C GLY A 114 18.66 -0.93 3.20
N GLY A 115 18.24 0.33 3.00
CA GLY A 115 19.09 1.40 2.52
C GLY A 115 19.56 1.26 1.08
N LEU A 116 18.83 0.48 0.27
CA LEU A 116 19.15 0.28 -1.16
C LEU A 116 18.70 1.46 -2.03
N VAL A 117 17.73 2.22 -1.54
CA VAL A 117 17.24 3.47 -2.13
C VAL A 117 16.86 4.44 -1.00
N ASP A 118 16.76 5.72 -1.32
CA ASP A 118 16.36 6.74 -0.36
C ASP A 118 14.86 6.66 -0.04
N PHE A 119 14.03 6.49 -1.06
CA PHE A 119 12.58 6.29 -0.94
C PHE A 119 12.08 5.30 -1.99
N ALA A 120 10.82 4.87 -1.88
CA ALA A 120 10.24 3.98 -2.90
C ALA A 120 8.75 4.26 -3.08
N ILE A 121 8.26 4.04 -4.29
CA ILE A 121 6.85 4.13 -4.63
C ILE A 121 6.20 2.75 -4.47
N GLY A 122 5.02 2.74 -3.87
CA GLY A 122 4.15 1.58 -3.74
C GLY A 122 2.71 1.90 -4.09
N SER A 123 1.84 0.92 -3.97
CA SER A 123 0.39 1.10 -4.05
C SER A 123 -0.28 0.56 -2.80
N ASP A 124 -1.39 1.16 -2.43
CA ASP A 124 -2.18 0.77 -1.27
C ASP A 124 -3.66 0.71 -1.64
N THR A 125 -4.20 -0.48 -1.73
CA THR A 125 -5.62 -0.76 -1.94
C THR A 125 -6.30 -1.05 -0.59
N GLY A 126 -5.73 -1.96 0.19
CA GLY A 126 -6.24 -2.36 1.51
C GLY A 126 -5.18 -2.34 2.61
N GLY A 127 -4.03 -1.64 2.42
CA GLY A 127 -2.94 -1.60 3.40
C GLY A 127 -1.54 -1.81 2.80
N SER A 128 -1.43 -1.97 1.47
CA SER A 128 -0.20 -2.42 0.80
C SER A 128 0.97 -1.41 0.78
N VAL A 129 0.84 -0.26 1.43
CA VAL A 129 1.94 0.65 1.81
C VAL A 129 2.05 0.71 3.33
N ARG A 130 0.94 0.94 4.02
CA ARG A 130 0.92 1.12 5.48
C ARG A 130 1.39 -0.11 6.23
N GLY A 131 0.91 -1.31 5.87
CA GLY A 131 1.32 -2.58 6.48
C GLY A 131 2.81 -2.86 6.33
N PRO A 132 3.37 -2.90 5.08
CA PRO A 132 4.80 -3.07 4.87
C PRO A 132 5.67 -2.00 5.56
N ALA A 133 5.21 -0.74 5.62
CA ALA A 133 5.93 0.30 6.35
C ALA A 133 6.03 -0.03 7.85
N SER A 134 4.92 -0.47 8.46
CA SER A 134 4.89 -0.90 9.85
C SER A 134 5.81 -2.10 10.11
N PHE A 135 5.72 -3.14 9.28
CA PHE A 135 6.51 -4.37 9.44
C PHE A 135 8.01 -4.17 9.21
N CYS A 136 8.39 -3.23 8.34
CA CYS A 136 9.79 -2.92 8.04
C CYS A 136 10.37 -1.76 8.88
N GLY A 137 9.60 -1.18 9.81
CA GLY A 137 10.07 -0.12 10.70
C GLY A 137 10.43 1.20 9.98
N ILE A 138 9.70 1.53 8.93
CA ILE A 138 9.89 2.74 8.11
C ILE A 138 8.60 3.57 8.05
N TYR A 139 8.68 4.76 7.51
CA TYR A 139 7.51 5.60 7.25
C TYR A 139 6.86 5.23 5.91
N GLY A 140 5.54 5.19 5.89
CA GLY A 140 4.75 5.01 4.67
C GLY A 140 3.51 5.88 4.70
N ILE A 141 3.08 6.34 3.53
CA ILE A 141 1.87 7.14 3.41
C ILE A 141 0.97 6.63 2.28
N ARG A 142 -0.31 6.49 2.60
CA ARG A 142 -1.40 6.37 1.63
C ARG A 142 -2.14 7.71 1.58
N PRO A 143 -2.03 8.48 0.49
CA PRO A 143 -2.80 9.70 0.34
C PRO A 143 -4.28 9.43 0.10
N THR A 144 -5.10 10.47 0.09
CA THR A 144 -6.50 10.43 -0.32
C THR A 144 -6.61 9.82 -1.72
N HIS A 145 -7.61 8.95 -1.91
CA HIS A 145 -7.89 8.35 -3.21
C HIS A 145 -8.05 9.41 -4.32
N GLY A 146 -7.46 9.14 -5.48
CA GLY A 146 -7.50 10.04 -6.64
C GLY A 146 -6.55 11.25 -6.59
N ARG A 147 -5.76 11.45 -5.52
CA ARG A 147 -4.81 12.58 -5.42
C ARG A 147 -3.58 12.44 -6.31
N ILE A 148 -3.16 11.21 -6.60
CA ILE A 148 -2.07 10.90 -7.53
C ILE A 148 -2.66 10.02 -8.63
N SER A 149 -2.38 10.36 -9.90
CA SER A 149 -2.88 9.60 -11.05
C SER A 149 -2.35 8.17 -11.03
N LEU A 150 -3.24 7.23 -11.34
CA LEU A 150 -2.94 5.80 -11.54
C LEU A 150 -3.00 5.39 -13.02
N GLU A 151 -2.92 6.33 -13.94
CA GLU A 151 -2.76 6.03 -15.36
C GLU A 151 -1.47 5.24 -15.57
N ASN A 152 -1.51 4.22 -16.43
CA ASN A 152 -0.38 3.33 -16.72
C ASN A 152 0.16 2.63 -15.45
N VAL A 153 -0.76 2.22 -14.57
CA VAL A 153 -0.50 1.39 -13.39
C VAL A 153 -1.39 0.17 -13.49
N CYS A 154 -0.84 -1.03 -13.26
CA CYS A 154 -1.65 -2.25 -13.19
C CYS A 154 -2.63 -2.15 -12.04
N PRO A 155 -3.94 -2.13 -12.30
CA PRO A 155 -4.95 -1.95 -11.27
C PRO A 155 -5.20 -3.24 -10.49
N LEU A 156 -5.52 -3.13 -9.20
CA LEU A 156 -6.11 -4.23 -8.43
C LEU A 156 -7.62 -4.00 -8.26
N ALA A 157 -8.00 -2.92 -7.58
CA ALA A 157 -9.38 -2.48 -7.37
C ALA A 157 -9.44 -0.94 -7.50
N PRO A 158 -9.77 -0.40 -8.69
CA PRO A 158 -9.61 1.01 -9.01
C PRO A 158 -10.30 1.99 -8.05
N GLY A 159 -11.43 1.62 -7.46
CA GLY A 159 -12.14 2.42 -6.47
C GLY A 159 -11.48 2.48 -5.10
N PHE A 160 -10.38 1.73 -4.89
CA PHE A 160 -9.61 1.67 -3.65
C PHE A 160 -8.11 1.92 -3.85
N ASP A 161 -7.59 1.67 -5.03
CA ASP A 161 -6.17 1.80 -5.34
C ASP A 161 -5.67 3.22 -5.14
N THR A 162 -4.50 3.35 -4.52
CA THR A 162 -3.81 4.62 -4.38
C THR A 162 -2.31 4.43 -4.63
N CYS A 163 -1.67 5.44 -5.20
CA CYS A 163 -0.23 5.55 -5.19
C CYS A 163 0.22 6.09 -3.82
N GLY A 164 1.16 5.40 -3.17
CA GLY A 164 1.78 5.82 -1.93
C GLY A 164 3.29 5.68 -1.99
N TRP A 165 3.99 6.08 -0.94
CA TRP A 165 5.45 5.98 -0.90
C TRP A 165 5.98 5.70 0.50
N PHE A 166 7.24 5.28 0.54
CA PHE A 166 8.01 4.94 1.74
C PHE A 166 9.25 5.80 1.86
N ALA A 167 9.65 6.13 3.08
CA ALA A 167 10.93 6.74 3.38
C ALA A 167 11.44 6.30 4.77
N ARG A 168 12.76 6.40 5.01
CA ARG A 168 13.34 6.04 6.32
C ARG A 168 13.07 7.08 7.41
N ASP A 169 12.80 8.32 7.02
CA ASP A 169 12.52 9.40 7.96
C ASP A 169 11.36 10.28 7.49
N ALA A 170 10.76 10.99 8.42
CA ALA A 170 9.59 11.83 8.18
C ALA A 170 9.91 13.06 7.31
N ALA A 171 11.14 13.59 7.37
CA ALA A 171 11.53 14.75 6.57
C ALA A 171 11.59 14.38 5.08
N LEU A 172 12.17 13.23 4.76
CA LEU A 172 12.21 12.73 3.39
C LEU A 172 10.80 12.34 2.91
N LEU A 173 9.98 11.70 3.77
CA LEU A 173 8.59 11.40 3.45
C LEU A 173 7.82 12.66 3.05
N ALA A 174 7.98 13.74 3.83
CA ALA A 174 7.35 15.03 3.58
C ALA A 174 7.90 15.72 2.32
N ARG A 175 9.22 15.64 2.07
CA ARG A 175 9.88 16.20 0.86
C ARG A 175 9.36 15.56 -0.42
N VAL A 176 9.22 14.24 -0.45
CA VAL A 176 8.60 13.51 -1.56
C VAL A 176 7.12 13.87 -1.69
N GLY A 177 6.41 13.98 -0.55
CA GLY A 177 5.01 14.40 -0.50
C GLY A 177 4.78 15.80 -1.08
N GLN A 178 5.70 16.73 -0.84
CA GLN A 178 5.62 18.08 -1.43
C GLN A 178 5.68 18.05 -2.96
N VAL A 179 6.47 17.14 -3.54
CA VAL A 179 6.55 16.95 -4.99
C VAL A 179 5.29 16.27 -5.54
N LEU A 180 4.80 15.23 -4.88
CA LEU A 180 3.70 14.41 -5.39
C LEU A 180 2.31 15.02 -5.15
N LEU A 181 2.11 15.72 -4.03
CA LEU A 181 0.82 16.27 -3.64
C LEU A 181 0.76 17.79 -3.76
N GLY A 182 1.92 18.46 -3.67
CA GLY A 182 1.97 19.93 -3.55
C GLY A 182 1.30 20.42 -2.27
N GLY A 183 0.86 21.67 -2.30
CA GLY A 183 0.06 22.27 -1.24
C GLY A 183 0.88 22.87 -0.09
N LYS A 184 0.18 23.37 0.91
CA LYS A 184 0.75 23.92 2.15
C LYS A 184 0.37 23.01 3.33
N PRO A 185 1.22 22.92 4.37
CA PRO A 185 0.86 22.22 5.59
C PRO A 185 -0.45 22.75 6.18
N GLY A 186 -1.34 21.83 6.57
CA GLY A 186 -2.54 22.19 7.30
C GLY A 186 -2.24 22.45 8.79
N ILE A 187 -3.14 23.13 9.47
CA ILE A 187 -3.11 23.26 10.94
C ILE A 187 -3.89 22.09 11.50
N LEU A 188 -3.26 21.31 12.38
CA LEU A 188 -3.94 20.23 13.09
C LEU A 188 -4.93 20.81 14.11
N GLY A 189 -6.11 20.22 14.12
CA GLY A 189 -7.16 20.54 15.10
C GLY A 189 -7.18 19.54 16.26
N ARG A 190 -8.22 18.70 16.31
CA ARG A 190 -8.40 17.70 17.38
C ARG A 190 -7.57 16.45 17.11
N VAL A 191 -7.14 15.80 18.20
CA VAL A 191 -6.52 14.48 18.15
C VAL A 191 -7.51 13.44 18.69
N LEU A 192 -7.84 12.45 17.91
CA LEU A 192 -8.77 11.38 18.24
C LEU A 192 -7.99 10.07 18.41
N LEU A 193 -8.36 9.26 19.41
CA LEU A 193 -7.85 7.90 19.60
C LEU A 193 -8.98 6.91 19.31
N ALA A 194 -8.83 6.12 18.26
CA ALA A 194 -9.78 5.09 17.86
C ALA A 194 -9.69 3.88 18.82
N GLN A 195 -10.49 3.85 19.88
CA GLN A 195 -10.42 2.81 20.91
C GLN A 195 -10.77 1.42 20.40
N ASP A 196 -11.77 1.31 19.56
CA ASP A 196 -12.19 0.06 18.94
C ASP A 196 -11.14 -0.51 17.99
N ALA A 197 -10.44 0.35 17.23
CA ALA A 197 -9.31 -0.07 16.41
C ALA A 197 -8.08 -0.41 17.27
N TRP A 198 -7.85 0.35 18.35
CA TRP A 198 -6.77 0.06 19.30
C TRP A 198 -6.97 -1.29 20.00
N ALA A 199 -8.20 -1.64 20.33
CA ALA A 199 -8.57 -2.92 20.94
C ALA A 199 -8.37 -4.13 20.00
N GLN A 200 -8.20 -3.94 18.69
CA GLN A 200 -7.83 -5.02 17.76
C GLN A 200 -6.35 -5.40 17.85
N ALA A 201 -5.50 -4.51 18.39
CA ALA A 201 -4.08 -4.83 18.56
C ALA A 201 -3.86 -5.78 19.74
N THR A 202 -2.87 -6.66 19.61
CA THR A 202 -2.47 -7.56 20.71
C THR A 202 -2.02 -6.75 21.93
N PRO A 203 -2.15 -7.28 23.17
CA PRO A 203 -1.69 -6.61 24.37
C PRO A 203 -0.21 -6.18 24.29
N GLU A 204 0.63 -7.00 23.69
CA GLU A 204 2.04 -6.73 23.47
C GLU A 204 2.25 -5.54 22.51
N ALA A 205 1.52 -5.51 21.39
CA ALA A 205 1.56 -4.41 20.44
C ALA A 205 1.06 -3.10 21.09
N GLN A 206 -0.02 -3.14 21.85
CA GLN A 206 -0.53 -1.98 22.59
C GLN A 206 0.52 -1.44 23.58
N GLN A 207 1.19 -2.32 24.32
CA GLN A 207 2.25 -1.94 25.26
C GLN A 207 3.43 -1.26 24.56
N VAL A 208 3.88 -1.80 23.44
CA VAL A 208 5.01 -1.25 22.65
C VAL A 208 4.65 0.09 22.01
N LEU A 209 3.38 0.30 21.62
CA LEU A 209 2.90 1.54 21.02
C LEU A 209 2.60 2.66 22.02
N GLN A 210 2.45 2.33 23.32
CA GLN A 210 2.11 3.31 24.36
C GLN A 210 3.08 4.50 24.43
N PRO A 211 4.42 4.34 24.40
CA PRO A 211 5.35 5.47 24.38
C PRO A 211 5.19 6.38 23.17
N ALA A 212 4.79 5.82 22.00
CA ALA A 212 4.52 6.62 20.81
C ALA A 212 3.25 7.47 20.99
N LEU A 213 2.19 6.90 21.54
CA LEU A 213 0.95 7.62 21.87
C LEU A 213 1.20 8.75 22.85
N GLU A 214 2.01 8.51 23.88
CA GLU A 214 2.40 9.54 24.86
C GLU A 214 3.20 10.67 24.23
N ARG A 215 4.11 10.34 23.28
CA ARG A 215 4.88 11.33 22.53
C ARG A 215 3.98 12.19 21.65
N VAL A 216 3.03 11.58 20.95
CA VAL A 216 2.04 12.31 20.15
C VAL A 216 1.20 13.21 21.04
N SER A 217 0.73 12.72 22.19
CA SER A 217 -0.07 13.51 23.14
C SER A 217 0.69 14.69 23.74
N ARG A 218 2.01 14.57 23.92
CA ARG A 218 2.86 15.71 24.37
C ARG A 218 3.00 16.80 23.30
N VAL A 219 3.02 16.41 22.01
CA VAL A 219 3.24 17.36 20.90
C VAL A 219 1.92 17.99 20.43
N LEU A 220 0.88 17.18 20.31
CA LEU A 220 -0.39 17.56 19.68
C LEU A 220 -1.53 17.80 20.69
N GLY A 221 -1.29 17.58 21.99
CA GLY A 221 -2.31 17.60 23.03
C GLY A 221 -2.94 16.22 23.28
N LYS A 222 -3.69 16.11 24.37
CA LYS A 222 -4.33 14.87 24.80
C LYS A 222 -5.34 14.39 23.76
N ALA A 223 -5.17 13.15 23.30
CA ALA A 223 -6.10 12.52 22.38
C ALA A 223 -7.47 12.26 23.06
N GLN A 224 -8.55 12.59 22.36
CA GLN A 224 -9.91 12.23 22.75
C GLN A 224 -10.18 10.80 22.32
N ALA A 225 -10.49 9.92 23.25
CA ALA A 225 -10.90 8.57 22.98
C ALA A 225 -12.29 8.53 22.33
N ILE A 226 -12.42 7.79 21.25
CA ILE A 226 -13.68 7.63 20.50
C ILE A 226 -13.86 6.16 20.06
N THR A 227 -15.10 5.76 19.84
CA THR A 227 -15.45 4.57 19.07
C THR A 227 -15.67 5.00 17.63
N VAL A 228 -14.99 4.34 16.68
CA VAL A 228 -15.07 4.69 15.25
C VAL A 228 -16.29 4.05 14.60
N SER A 229 -16.60 2.80 14.96
CA SER A 229 -17.73 2.06 14.41
C SER A 229 -18.64 1.53 15.51
N ASP A 230 -19.87 2.03 15.60
CA ASP A 230 -20.86 1.53 16.57
C ASP A 230 -21.36 0.11 16.21
N GLU A 231 -21.31 -0.27 14.95
CA GLU A 231 -21.67 -1.61 14.46
C GLU A 231 -20.49 -2.62 14.48
N GLY A 232 -19.28 -2.13 14.72
CA GLY A 232 -18.05 -2.91 14.74
C GLY A 232 -17.23 -2.80 13.44
N LEU A 233 -15.91 -2.82 13.59
CA LEU A 233 -14.98 -2.69 12.45
C LEU A 233 -15.02 -3.91 11.50
N SER A 234 -15.41 -5.09 11.98
CA SER A 234 -15.64 -6.28 11.15
C SER A 234 -16.75 -6.07 10.11
N GLU A 235 -17.80 -5.34 10.46
CA GLU A 235 -18.88 -5.01 9.53
C GLU A 235 -18.39 -4.07 8.42
N TRP A 236 -17.53 -3.10 8.76
CA TRP A 236 -16.90 -2.22 7.78
C TRP A 236 -15.91 -2.96 6.88
N PHE A 237 -15.17 -3.90 7.47
CA PHE A 237 -14.30 -4.77 6.68
C PHE A 237 -15.07 -5.59 5.67
N GLU A 238 -16.26 -6.10 6.02
CA GLU A 238 -17.10 -6.84 5.08
C GLU A 238 -17.58 -5.97 3.92
N VAL A 239 -17.96 -4.72 4.17
CA VAL A 239 -18.29 -3.76 3.11
C VAL A 239 -17.09 -3.54 2.17
N PHE A 240 -15.90 -3.35 2.73
CA PHE A 240 -14.67 -3.23 1.96
C PHE A 240 -14.37 -4.48 1.14
N ARG A 241 -14.43 -5.67 1.76
CA ARG A 241 -14.13 -6.96 1.14
C ARG A 241 -15.01 -7.21 -0.09
N VAL A 242 -16.33 -7.07 0.06
CA VAL A 242 -17.28 -7.32 -1.03
C VAL A 242 -17.04 -6.36 -2.21
N LEU A 243 -16.90 -5.07 -1.93
CA LEU A 243 -16.72 -4.07 -2.99
C LEU A 243 -15.36 -4.19 -3.67
N GLN A 244 -14.29 -4.43 -2.92
CA GLN A 244 -12.95 -4.67 -3.47
C GLN A 244 -12.94 -5.94 -4.34
N PHE A 245 -13.54 -7.03 -3.86
CA PHE A 245 -13.60 -8.31 -4.60
C PHE A 245 -14.33 -8.15 -5.92
N ALA A 246 -15.47 -7.45 -5.91
CA ALA A 246 -16.23 -7.18 -7.13
C ALA A 246 -15.39 -6.39 -8.16
N GLU A 247 -14.65 -5.37 -7.72
CA GLU A 247 -13.80 -4.59 -8.60
C GLU A 247 -12.61 -5.39 -9.13
N ILE A 248 -11.98 -6.25 -8.31
CA ILE A 248 -10.92 -7.15 -8.75
C ILE A 248 -11.43 -8.10 -9.85
N TRP A 249 -12.60 -8.69 -9.64
CA TRP A 249 -13.19 -9.59 -10.63
C TRP A 249 -13.52 -8.86 -11.93
N GLU A 250 -14.17 -7.71 -11.85
CA GLU A 250 -14.48 -6.91 -13.04
C GLU A 250 -13.23 -6.52 -13.82
N THR A 251 -12.15 -6.17 -13.12
CA THR A 251 -10.89 -5.75 -13.72
C THR A 251 -10.15 -6.91 -14.41
N HIS A 252 -10.18 -8.12 -13.84
CA HIS A 252 -9.27 -9.19 -14.27
C HIS A 252 -9.96 -10.39 -14.90
N ARG A 253 -11.29 -10.55 -14.82
CA ARG A 253 -12.02 -11.74 -15.27
C ARG A 253 -11.73 -12.13 -16.73
N GLU A 254 -11.63 -11.17 -17.63
CA GLU A 254 -11.39 -11.46 -19.04
C GLU A 254 -9.98 -11.99 -19.28
N TRP A 255 -8.98 -11.39 -18.63
CA TRP A 255 -7.61 -11.88 -18.72
C TRP A 255 -7.47 -13.26 -18.08
N VAL A 256 -8.04 -13.48 -16.89
CA VAL A 256 -8.06 -14.77 -16.21
C VAL A 256 -8.72 -15.85 -17.06
N ALA A 257 -9.88 -15.57 -17.67
CA ALA A 257 -10.59 -16.51 -18.54
C ALA A 257 -9.80 -16.89 -19.80
N ARG A 258 -9.12 -15.91 -20.41
CA ARG A 258 -8.33 -16.06 -21.62
C ARG A 258 -7.00 -16.78 -21.37
N VAL A 259 -6.26 -16.38 -20.35
CA VAL A 259 -4.89 -16.84 -20.10
C VAL A 259 -4.85 -18.08 -19.22
N LYS A 260 -5.83 -18.23 -18.30
CA LYS A 260 -5.87 -19.30 -17.28
C LYS A 260 -4.55 -19.35 -16.50
N PRO A 261 -4.16 -18.24 -15.84
CA PRO A 261 -2.86 -18.09 -15.22
C PRO A 261 -2.63 -19.15 -14.13
N LYS A 262 -1.38 -19.55 -13.99
CA LYS A 262 -0.94 -20.48 -12.94
C LYS A 262 -0.61 -19.67 -11.66
N PHE A 263 -1.64 -19.23 -10.99
CA PHE A 263 -1.48 -18.54 -9.72
C PHE A 263 -0.84 -19.40 -8.63
N GLY A 264 -0.09 -18.79 -7.71
CA GLY A 264 0.24 -19.41 -6.44
C GLY A 264 -1.04 -19.79 -5.69
N ILE A 265 -0.95 -20.81 -4.82
CA ILE A 265 -2.14 -21.41 -4.15
C ILE A 265 -2.99 -20.34 -3.43
N ALA A 266 -2.35 -19.43 -2.69
CA ALA A 266 -3.07 -18.40 -1.93
C ALA A 266 -3.82 -17.42 -2.85
N ILE A 267 -3.18 -16.97 -3.92
CA ILE A 267 -3.78 -16.03 -4.87
C ILE A 267 -4.86 -16.72 -5.71
N GLY A 268 -4.65 -17.99 -6.11
CA GLY A 268 -5.68 -18.78 -6.79
C GLY A 268 -6.97 -18.87 -5.98
N LYS A 269 -6.89 -19.21 -4.68
CA LYS A 269 -8.05 -19.23 -3.78
C LYS A 269 -8.74 -17.87 -3.65
N ARG A 270 -7.97 -16.78 -3.63
CA ARG A 270 -8.55 -15.41 -3.61
C ARG A 270 -9.28 -15.10 -4.92
N PHE A 271 -8.75 -15.48 -6.08
CA PHE A 271 -9.45 -15.31 -7.36
C PHE A 271 -10.70 -16.19 -7.46
N GLU A 272 -10.72 -17.40 -6.89
CA GLU A 272 -11.93 -18.19 -6.73
C GLU A 272 -12.98 -17.47 -5.88
N ALA A 273 -12.57 -16.84 -4.78
CA ALA A 273 -13.47 -16.11 -3.88
C ALA A 273 -14.03 -14.82 -4.52
N VAL A 274 -13.20 -14.04 -5.25
CA VAL A 274 -13.70 -12.81 -5.91
C VAL A 274 -14.71 -13.12 -6.99
N ALA A 275 -14.62 -14.28 -7.66
CA ALA A 275 -15.57 -14.73 -8.67
C ALA A 275 -16.97 -15.08 -8.12
N GLN A 276 -17.10 -15.24 -6.80
CA GLN A 276 -18.36 -15.59 -6.15
C GLN A 276 -19.20 -14.37 -5.75
N VAL A 277 -18.61 -13.17 -5.73
CA VAL A 277 -19.33 -11.95 -5.33
C VAL A 277 -20.43 -11.64 -6.34
N THR A 278 -21.65 -11.48 -5.83
CA THR A 278 -22.84 -11.27 -6.64
C THR A 278 -23.17 -9.79 -6.81
N PRO A 279 -23.86 -9.39 -7.90
CA PRO A 279 -24.34 -8.02 -8.05
C PRO A 279 -25.29 -7.55 -6.94
N ALA A 280 -26.03 -8.48 -6.32
CA ALA A 280 -26.93 -8.17 -5.21
C ALA A 280 -26.15 -7.76 -3.95
N GLU A 281 -25.07 -8.48 -3.60
CA GLU A 281 -24.19 -8.11 -2.48
C GLU A 281 -23.56 -6.73 -2.74
N VAL A 282 -23.06 -6.49 -3.95
CA VAL A 282 -22.48 -5.18 -4.32
C VAL A 282 -23.52 -4.05 -4.15
N ALA A 283 -24.75 -4.25 -4.62
CA ALA A 283 -25.81 -3.27 -4.50
C ALA A 283 -26.16 -2.95 -3.03
N GLN A 284 -26.07 -3.95 -2.15
CA GLN A 284 -26.26 -3.76 -0.72
C GLN A 284 -25.12 -3.02 -0.04
N MET A 285 -23.87 -3.23 -0.48
CA MET A 285 -22.68 -2.65 0.17
C MET A 285 -22.36 -1.22 -0.28
N LYS A 286 -22.73 -0.82 -1.49
CA LYS A 286 -22.45 0.55 -1.99
C LYS A 286 -23.00 1.66 -1.07
N PRO A 287 -24.28 1.67 -0.68
CA PRO A 287 -24.79 2.71 0.22
C PRO A 287 -24.15 2.67 1.62
N ARG A 288 -23.76 1.48 2.10
CA ARG A 288 -23.02 1.34 3.37
C ARG A 288 -21.65 2.02 3.28
N ARG A 289 -20.90 1.82 2.18
CA ARG A 289 -19.62 2.54 1.94
C ARG A 289 -19.80 4.05 1.99
N GLU A 290 -20.84 4.57 1.35
CA GLU A 290 -21.14 6.01 1.35
C GLU A 290 -21.45 6.53 2.76
N ALA A 291 -22.24 5.78 3.52
CA ALA A 291 -22.56 6.12 4.91
C ALA A 291 -21.32 6.10 5.81
N ILE A 292 -20.43 5.11 5.67
CA ILE A 292 -19.16 5.01 6.38
C ILE A 292 -18.26 6.21 6.05
N ALA A 293 -18.13 6.56 4.77
CA ALA A 293 -17.34 7.70 4.34
C ALA A 293 -17.87 9.01 4.94
N ALA A 294 -19.17 9.26 4.86
CA ALA A 294 -19.79 10.44 5.46
C ALA A 294 -19.63 10.50 6.99
N HIS A 295 -19.69 9.36 7.67
CA HIS A 295 -19.45 9.25 9.10
C HIS A 295 -18.00 9.64 9.45
N LEU A 296 -17.01 9.09 8.73
CA LEU A 296 -15.59 9.41 8.94
C LEU A 296 -15.29 10.88 8.60
N ASP A 297 -15.86 11.43 7.54
CA ASP A 297 -15.70 12.85 7.19
C ASP A 297 -16.23 13.77 8.31
N LYS A 298 -17.35 13.41 8.93
CA LYS A 298 -17.89 14.13 10.08
C LYS A 298 -16.98 14.03 11.31
N MET A 299 -16.41 12.84 11.58
CA MET A 299 -15.46 12.65 12.69
C MET A 299 -14.19 13.46 12.49
N LEU A 300 -13.67 13.49 11.29
CA LEU A 300 -12.42 14.17 10.92
C LEU A 300 -12.59 15.64 10.56
N ALA A 301 -13.81 16.16 10.63
CA ALA A 301 -14.07 17.59 10.39
C ALA A 301 -13.25 18.50 11.34
N GLY A 302 -12.91 19.70 10.87
CA GLY A 302 -12.13 20.68 11.65
C GLY A 302 -10.66 20.31 11.82
N ASN A 303 -10.08 19.67 10.79
CA ASN A 303 -8.67 19.23 10.74
C ASN A 303 -8.32 18.24 11.87
N ALA A 304 -9.24 17.38 12.26
CA ALA A 304 -8.97 16.33 13.22
C ALA A 304 -8.03 15.28 12.63
N VAL A 305 -7.19 14.71 13.48
CA VAL A 305 -6.38 13.52 13.15
C VAL A 305 -6.81 12.37 14.04
N MET A 306 -6.84 11.16 13.48
CA MET A 306 -7.17 9.95 14.21
C MET A 306 -5.93 9.07 14.34
N ILE A 307 -5.70 8.58 15.56
CA ILE A 307 -4.59 7.68 15.89
C ILE A 307 -5.15 6.27 16.06
N LEU A 308 -4.55 5.32 15.38
CA LEU A 308 -4.84 3.89 15.51
C LEU A 308 -3.59 3.06 15.16
N PRO A 309 -3.49 1.81 15.65
CA PRO A 309 -2.46 0.88 15.18
C PRO A 309 -2.61 0.62 13.69
N THR A 310 -1.50 0.56 12.97
CA THR A 310 -1.51 0.27 11.52
C THR A 310 -1.90 -1.18 11.23
N VAL A 311 -1.46 -2.08 12.10
CA VAL A 311 -1.66 -3.53 12.05
C VAL A 311 -1.88 -4.04 13.46
N PRO A 312 -2.54 -5.20 13.65
CA PRO A 312 -2.86 -5.69 14.99
C PRO A 312 -1.66 -6.22 15.78
N ASP A 313 -0.58 -6.60 15.10
CA ASP A 313 0.60 -7.18 15.76
C ASP A 313 1.89 -6.89 14.97
N ILE A 314 3.01 -7.41 15.46
CA ILE A 314 4.29 -7.39 14.75
C ILE A 314 4.20 -8.22 13.47
N ALA A 315 5.19 -8.04 12.56
CA ALA A 315 5.23 -8.83 11.33
C ALA A 315 5.16 -10.34 11.61
N PRO A 316 4.27 -11.10 10.94
CA PRO A 316 4.21 -12.56 11.06
C PRO A 316 5.53 -13.25 10.68
N LEU A 317 5.73 -14.46 11.16
CA LEU A 317 6.84 -15.30 10.72
C LEU A 317 6.69 -15.66 9.23
N LEU A 318 7.80 -15.85 8.53
CA LEU A 318 7.80 -16.41 7.18
C LEU A 318 7.14 -17.79 7.16
N ASN A 319 6.38 -18.06 6.10
CA ASN A 319 5.65 -19.34 5.91
C ASN A 319 4.58 -19.60 7.00
N CYS A 320 4.10 -18.57 7.67
CA CYS A 320 2.95 -18.69 8.55
C CYS A 320 1.69 -19.02 7.73
N PRO A 321 0.77 -19.87 8.22
CA PRO A 321 -0.48 -20.10 7.53
C PRO A 321 -1.25 -18.79 7.26
N HIS A 322 -1.73 -18.60 6.02
CA HIS A 322 -2.37 -17.34 5.58
C HIS A 322 -3.74 -17.05 6.25
N ASP A 323 -4.30 -18.00 6.97
CA ASP A 323 -5.50 -17.85 7.79
C ASP A 323 -5.24 -17.12 9.12
N GLN A 324 -3.97 -16.84 9.43
CA GLN A 324 -3.55 -16.08 10.61
C GLN A 324 -3.04 -14.66 10.26
N THR A 325 -3.13 -14.26 8.98
CA THR A 325 -2.73 -12.96 8.47
C THR A 325 -3.90 -12.25 7.77
#